data_d506017d4bdc736750c42c95c71bc1f5
#
_entry.id   d506017d4bdc736750c42c95c71bc1f5
#
_cell.length_a   1.000
_cell.length_b   1.000
_cell.length_c   1.000
_cell.angle_alpha   90.00
_cell.angle_beta   90.00
_cell.angle_gamma   90.00
#
_symmetry.space_group_name_H-M   'P 1'
#
loop_
_entity.id
_entity.type
_entity.pdbx_description
1 polymer ?
#
loop_
_entity_poly.entity_id
_entity_poly.type
_entity_poly.pdbx_seq_one_letter_code
_entity_poly.pdbx_strand_id
1 'polypeptide(L)'
;NLVFLGIVLWACAALTSSNLLKISAALSRRIHSPFHAPPKPGSKTVPASSAAQVITGEMTRVSIIIALYRETEMIEHLLRQIAKLRYPKAQLEVLLMIEDGDTATLSELDRHTLTNIITVHILPAGPIMTKPRALNYGLGFCTGDIIAVYDAEDKPDADQIDLAVARFATAPKEVACLQGILDIYNSKSNWLTRCFTIEYAVWFRLILPGLIKLGFAIPLGGTTVFLRYSALIDVGGWDAHNVTEDADLGIRLARHGYHTEMLSSTTYEEANNRIWPWIRQRSRWLKGYMITYRVHMRSPILLLRQLGWRKFVGFQIIFLASLSQFILAPVLWSFWIIPFGLPHPILPLLGPNGAQAIISFFLTILGADII
;
A
#
# COMPACT_ATOMS: atom_id res chain seq x y z
N ASN A 1 -31.27 -20.90 -14.05
CA ASN A 1 -31.20 -20.83 -12.58
C ASN A 1 -29.91 -21.41 -11.99
N LEU A 2 -29.29 -22.46 -12.59
CA LEU A 2 -28.00 -22.99 -12.15
C LEU A 2 -26.86 -21.97 -12.26
N VAL A 3 -26.88 -21.15 -13.33
CA VAL A 3 -25.90 -20.05 -13.52
C VAL A 3 -26.00 -19.02 -12.39
N PHE A 4 -27.23 -18.60 -12.04
CA PHE A 4 -27.45 -17.68 -10.94
C PHE A 4 -26.98 -18.25 -9.59
N LEU A 5 -27.28 -19.52 -9.32
CA LEU A 5 -26.79 -20.21 -8.13
C LEU A 5 -25.26 -20.24 -8.11
N GLY A 6 -24.61 -20.53 -9.24
CA GLY A 6 -23.14 -20.50 -9.37
C GLY A 6 -22.54 -19.13 -9.06
N ILE A 7 -23.18 -18.05 -9.55
CA ILE A 7 -22.75 -16.65 -9.26
C ILE A 7 -22.86 -16.35 -7.75
N VAL A 8 -23.98 -16.75 -7.13
CA VAL A 8 -24.19 -16.55 -5.69
C VAL A 8 -23.16 -17.32 -4.86
N LEU A 9 -22.94 -18.59 -5.17
CA LEU A 9 -21.94 -19.40 -4.47
C LEU A 9 -20.53 -18.80 -4.60
N TRP A 10 -20.19 -18.32 -5.80
CA TRP A 10 -18.93 -17.61 -6.01
C TRP A 10 -18.81 -16.33 -5.18
N ALA A 11 -19.87 -15.51 -5.14
CA ALA A 11 -19.91 -14.28 -4.34
C ALA A 11 -19.73 -14.57 -2.85
N CYS A 12 -20.46 -15.57 -2.33
CA CYS A 12 -20.32 -16.02 -0.94
C CYS A 12 -18.91 -16.58 -0.64
N ALA A 13 -18.35 -17.37 -1.54
CA ALA A 13 -16.99 -17.91 -1.38
C ALA A 13 -15.93 -16.80 -1.38
N ALA A 14 -16.05 -15.81 -2.27
CA ALA A 14 -15.15 -14.66 -2.32
C ALA A 14 -15.23 -13.83 -1.01
N LEU A 15 -16.43 -13.58 -0.51
CA LEU A 15 -16.64 -12.85 0.74
C LEU A 15 -16.08 -13.63 1.94
N THR A 16 -16.37 -14.92 2.04
CA THR A 16 -15.89 -15.80 3.13
C THR A 16 -14.37 -15.89 3.12
N SER A 17 -13.74 -16.13 1.96
CA SER A 17 -12.28 -16.27 1.88
C SER A 17 -11.57 -14.99 2.25
N SER A 18 -12.10 -13.82 1.84
CA SER A 18 -11.55 -12.51 2.22
C SER A 18 -11.63 -12.29 3.74
N ASN A 19 -12.78 -12.60 4.36
CA ASN A 19 -12.94 -12.45 5.80
C ASN A 19 -12.07 -13.43 6.60
N LEU A 20 -11.98 -14.69 6.18
CA LEU A 20 -11.06 -15.66 6.79
C LEU A 20 -9.61 -15.20 6.71
N LEU A 21 -9.20 -14.60 5.61
CA LEU A 21 -7.86 -14.03 5.47
C LEU A 21 -7.62 -12.88 6.44
N LYS A 22 -8.58 -11.95 6.56
CA LYS A 22 -8.51 -10.82 7.51
C LYS A 22 -8.42 -11.32 8.96
N ILE A 23 -9.30 -12.24 9.35
CA ILE A 23 -9.30 -12.84 10.70
C ILE A 23 -7.98 -13.57 10.98
N SER A 24 -7.49 -14.37 10.03
CA SER A 24 -6.21 -15.08 10.17
C SER A 24 -5.04 -14.10 10.30
N ALA A 25 -5.05 -13.02 9.55
CA ALA A 25 -4.05 -11.97 9.66
C ALA A 25 -4.11 -11.27 11.03
N ALA A 26 -5.31 -10.93 11.51
CA ALA A 26 -5.50 -10.30 12.81
C ALA A 26 -5.05 -11.21 13.97
N LEU A 27 -5.40 -12.50 13.92
CA LEU A 27 -4.99 -13.49 14.93
C LEU A 27 -3.48 -13.73 14.89
N SER A 28 -2.87 -13.86 13.72
CA SER A 28 -1.42 -14.08 13.59
C SER A 28 -0.61 -12.96 14.24
N ARG A 29 -1.12 -11.73 14.22
CA ARG A 29 -0.52 -10.63 14.92
C ARG A 29 -0.57 -10.77 16.44
N ARG A 30 -1.70 -11.22 17.02
CA ARG A 30 -1.88 -11.35 18.47
C ARG A 30 -0.99 -12.45 19.07
N ILE A 31 -0.79 -13.55 18.37
CA ILE A 31 -0.10 -14.74 18.91
C ILE A 31 1.43 -14.55 18.96
N HIS A 32 2.02 -13.72 18.14
CA HIS A 32 3.48 -13.68 17.94
C HIS A 32 4.12 -12.30 18.14
N SER A 33 3.53 -11.37 18.86
CA SER A 33 4.11 -10.03 18.99
C SER A 33 4.35 -9.57 20.42
N PRO A 34 5.57 -9.13 20.72
CA PRO A 34 5.79 -7.84 21.33
C PRO A 34 5.89 -6.77 20.23
N PHE A 35 4.79 -6.46 19.55
CA PHE A 35 4.72 -5.20 18.82
C PHE A 35 4.72 -4.12 19.90
N HIS A 36 5.84 -3.44 20.07
CA HIS A 36 5.87 -2.23 20.88
C HIS A 36 4.80 -1.32 20.29
N ALA A 37 3.82 -0.97 21.11
CA ALA A 37 2.85 0.07 20.74
C ALA A 37 3.65 1.27 20.24
N PRO A 38 3.23 1.96 19.16
CA PRO A 38 3.92 3.14 18.71
C PRO A 38 4.07 4.07 19.92
N PRO A 39 5.26 4.65 20.15
CA PRO A 39 5.44 5.59 21.25
C PRO A 39 4.38 6.66 21.11
N LYS A 40 3.68 6.98 22.20
CA LYS A 40 2.73 8.09 22.22
C LYS A 40 3.43 9.33 21.70
N PRO A 41 2.80 10.18 20.89
CA PRO A 41 3.39 11.44 20.44
C PRO A 41 3.95 12.19 21.67
N GLY A 42 5.28 12.40 21.73
CA GLY A 42 5.94 13.04 22.87
C GLY A 42 6.65 12.12 23.87
N SER A 43 6.59 10.80 23.75
CA SER A 43 7.34 9.87 24.60
C SER A 43 8.80 9.79 24.14
N LYS A 44 9.68 10.46 24.87
CA LYS A 44 11.14 10.31 24.77
C LYS A 44 11.55 8.99 25.43
N THR A 45 11.58 7.88 24.69
CA THR A 45 12.36 6.71 25.09
C THR A 45 12.44 5.69 23.96
N VAL A 46 13.33 5.91 23.04
CA VAL A 46 14.12 4.84 22.44
C VAL A 46 15.51 5.03 23.04
N PRO A 47 16.11 4.04 23.69
CA PRO A 47 17.47 4.19 24.14
C PRO A 47 18.36 4.38 22.92
N ALA A 48 18.96 5.54 22.80
CA ALA A 48 19.93 5.89 21.76
C ALA A 48 21.19 5.00 21.78
N SER A 49 21.24 4.03 22.70
CA SER A 49 22.39 3.12 22.87
C SER A 49 22.38 1.90 21.95
N SER A 50 21.24 1.51 21.32
CA SER A 50 21.24 0.36 20.42
C SER A 50 21.42 0.75 18.94
N ALA A 51 21.09 1.98 18.57
CA ALA A 51 21.35 2.49 17.22
C ALA A 51 22.80 2.93 17.01
N ALA A 52 23.53 3.25 18.10
CA ALA A 52 24.90 3.74 18.05
C ALA A 52 25.97 2.64 17.91
N GLN A 53 25.62 1.36 17.91
CA GLN A 53 26.59 0.25 17.92
C GLN A 53 26.78 -0.51 16.59
N VAL A 54 26.19 -0.05 15.48
CA VAL A 54 26.40 -0.69 14.15
C VAL A 54 27.04 0.29 13.16
N ILE A 55 27.86 1.21 13.61
CA ILE A 55 28.64 2.08 12.71
C ILE A 55 30.09 1.63 12.71
N THR A 56 30.36 0.51 12.05
CA THR A 56 31.67 0.20 11.52
C THR A 56 31.51 -0.13 10.03
N GLY A 57 31.43 0.91 9.20
CA GLY A 57 31.28 0.81 7.76
C GLY A 57 30.76 2.13 7.19
N GLU A 58 31.01 2.39 5.94
CA GLU A 58 30.49 3.55 5.22
C GLU A 58 28.99 3.71 5.49
N MET A 59 28.56 4.93 5.86
CA MET A 59 27.16 5.21 6.14
C MET A 59 26.34 4.98 4.86
N THR A 60 25.28 4.17 4.95
CA THR A 60 24.41 3.82 3.82
C THR A 60 23.83 5.07 3.18
N ARG A 61 23.95 5.19 1.88
CA ARG A 61 23.37 6.31 1.12
C ARG A 61 21.91 6.03 0.78
N VAL A 62 21.05 7.06 0.93
CA VAL A 62 19.60 6.97 0.67
C VAL A 62 19.21 8.01 -0.37
N SER A 63 18.52 7.55 -1.41
CA SER A 63 17.91 8.41 -2.42
C SER A 63 16.40 8.42 -2.21
N ILE A 64 15.82 9.61 -2.07
CA ILE A 64 14.37 9.82 -2.01
C ILE A 64 13.92 10.28 -3.40
N ILE A 65 12.93 9.59 -3.98
CA ILE A 65 12.32 10.01 -5.26
C ILE A 65 10.91 10.51 -4.98
N ILE A 66 10.60 11.70 -5.46
CA ILE A 66 9.29 12.33 -5.34
C ILE A 66 8.83 12.78 -6.72
N ALA A 67 7.74 12.22 -7.19
CA ALA A 67 7.12 12.60 -8.45
C ALA A 67 6.14 13.75 -8.22
N LEU A 68 6.30 14.84 -8.98
CA LEU A 68 5.48 16.04 -8.89
C LEU A 68 4.77 16.29 -10.22
N TYR A 69 3.48 16.58 -10.18
CA TYR A 69 2.71 16.97 -11.34
C TYR A 69 1.57 17.91 -10.95
N ARG A 70 1.71 19.19 -11.28
CA ARG A 70 0.77 20.28 -10.94
C ARG A 70 0.57 20.46 -9.43
N GLU A 71 1.69 20.39 -8.68
CA GLU A 71 1.71 20.39 -7.20
C GLU A 71 2.12 21.75 -6.63
N THR A 72 1.51 22.84 -7.10
CA THR A 72 1.88 24.20 -6.67
C THR A 72 1.60 24.45 -5.18
N GLU A 73 0.48 23.95 -4.65
CA GLU A 73 0.06 24.20 -3.27
C GLU A 73 0.87 23.37 -2.25
N MET A 74 1.49 22.26 -2.69
CA MET A 74 2.17 21.33 -1.80
C MET A 74 3.68 21.55 -1.70
N ILE A 75 4.29 22.39 -2.57
CA ILE A 75 5.75 22.58 -2.61
C ILE A 75 6.32 23.06 -1.27
N GLU A 76 5.76 24.12 -0.69
CA GLU A 76 6.23 24.63 0.61
C GLU A 76 6.09 23.59 1.71
N HIS A 77 4.97 22.83 1.69
CA HIS A 77 4.73 21.74 2.62
C HIS A 77 5.82 20.68 2.48
N LEU A 78 6.04 20.18 1.27
CA LEU A 78 7.05 19.18 0.95
C LEU A 78 8.44 19.57 1.43
N LEU A 79 8.90 20.77 1.07
CA LEU A 79 10.23 21.25 1.46
C LEU A 79 10.38 21.33 2.98
N ARG A 80 9.33 21.75 3.70
CA ARG A 80 9.31 21.74 5.17
C ARG A 80 9.38 20.33 5.76
N GLN A 81 8.76 19.33 5.14
CA GLN A 81 8.84 17.94 5.63
C GLN A 81 10.22 17.34 5.35
N ILE A 82 10.80 17.55 4.18
CA ILE A 82 12.17 17.12 3.85
C ILE A 82 13.18 17.73 4.84
N ALA A 83 13.02 19.00 5.20
CA ALA A 83 13.90 19.66 6.15
C ALA A 83 13.87 19.07 7.57
N LYS A 84 12.76 18.39 7.96
CA LYS A 84 12.59 17.74 9.27
C LYS A 84 13.22 16.36 9.35
N LEU A 85 13.56 15.74 8.23
CA LEU A 85 14.15 14.41 8.20
C LEU A 85 15.52 14.42 8.90
N ARG A 86 15.67 13.51 9.86
CA ARG A 86 16.88 13.30 10.64
C ARG A 86 17.68 12.21 9.97
N TYR A 87 18.54 12.63 9.05
CA TYR A 87 19.53 11.74 8.45
C TYR A 87 20.72 12.61 8.02
N PRO A 88 21.97 12.10 8.06
CA PRO A 88 23.13 12.89 7.66
C PRO A 88 23.00 13.39 6.22
N LYS A 89 23.03 14.69 6.05
CA LYS A 89 22.82 15.36 4.76
C LYS A 89 23.81 14.91 3.67
N ALA A 90 25.02 14.48 4.05
CA ALA A 90 26.02 13.96 3.12
C ALA A 90 25.64 12.58 2.53
N GLN A 91 24.72 11.87 3.17
CA GLN A 91 24.27 10.53 2.77
C GLN A 91 22.82 10.51 2.30
N LEU A 92 22.20 11.68 2.16
CA LEU A 92 20.81 11.84 1.73
C LEU A 92 20.75 12.66 0.46
N GLU A 93 20.08 12.15 -0.54
CA GLU A 93 19.69 12.91 -1.73
C GLU A 93 18.20 12.83 -1.96
N VAL A 94 17.62 13.89 -2.49
CA VAL A 94 16.18 13.98 -2.80
C VAL A 94 16.05 14.42 -4.26
N LEU A 95 15.40 13.59 -5.05
CA LEU A 95 15.17 13.82 -6.47
C LEU A 95 13.69 14.22 -6.67
N LEU A 96 13.46 15.45 -7.07
CA LEU A 96 12.14 15.95 -7.46
C LEU A 96 11.98 15.74 -8.96
N MET A 97 11.04 14.87 -9.33
CA MET A 97 10.79 14.47 -10.71
C MET A 97 9.59 15.24 -11.24
N ILE A 98 9.79 16.11 -12.22
CA ILE A 98 8.75 16.99 -12.77
C ILE A 98 8.55 16.70 -14.25
N GLU A 99 7.31 16.57 -14.70
CA GLU A 99 6.99 16.34 -16.10
C GLU A 99 7.34 17.58 -16.96
N ASP A 100 7.84 17.34 -18.17
CA ASP A 100 8.08 18.40 -19.14
C ASP A 100 6.80 19.21 -19.41
N GLY A 101 6.94 20.54 -19.41
CA GLY A 101 5.80 21.45 -19.58
C GLY A 101 5.02 21.77 -18.30
N ASP A 102 5.35 21.22 -17.14
CA ASP A 102 4.76 21.62 -15.85
C ASP A 102 5.43 22.89 -15.31
N THR A 103 5.24 23.99 -16.05
CA THR A 103 5.80 25.31 -15.71
C THR A 103 5.27 25.86 -14.39
N ALA A 104 4.07 25.46 -13.98
CA ALA A 104 3.46 25.92 -12.74
C ALA A 104 4.23 25.39 -11.51
N THR A 105 4.51 24.10 -11.45
CA THR A 105 5.30 23.49 -10.37
C THR A 105 6.74 24.02 -10.36
N LEU A 106 7.36 24.19 -11.56
CA LEU A 106 8.71 24.76 -11.67
C LEU A 106 8.76 26.19 -11.16
N SER A 107 7.82 27.05 -11.58
CA SER A 107 7.76 28.45 -11.14
C SER A 107 7.53 28.58 -9.64
N GLU A 108 6.81 27.64 -9.03
CA GLU A 108 6.64 27.63 -7.57
C GLU A 108 7.93 27.19 -6.87
N LEU A 109 8.62 26.17 -7.37
CA LEU A 109 9.93 25.74 -6.83
C LEU A 109 10.98 26.85 -6.90
N ASP A 110 11.00 27.65 -7.99
CA ASP A 110 11.96 28.77 -8.17
C ASP A 110 11.79 29.88 -7.11
N ARG A 111 10.65 29.94 -6.43
CA ARG A 111 10.41 30.89 -5.32
C ARG A 111 11.05 30.43 -4.00
N HIS A 112 11.51 29.20 -3.93
CA HIS A 112 12.06 28.61 -2.72
C HIS A 112 13.56 28.35 -2.85
N THR A 113 14.30 28.54 -1.77
CA THR A 113 15.71 28.15 -1.70
C THR A 113 15.81 26.66 -1.44
N LEU A 114 16.26 25.91 -2.43
CA LEU A 114 16.49 24.47 -2.29
C LEU A 114 17.78 24.21 -1.54
N THR A 115 17.75 23.20 -0.67
CA THR A 115 18.97 22.72 0.02
C THR A 115 19.80 21.87 -0.95
N ASN A 116 21.10 21.77 -0.68
CA ASN A 116 22.07 21.04 -1.51
C ASN A 116 21.80 19.53 -1.65
N ILE A 117 20.89 18.98 -0.87
CA ILE A 117 20.45 17.57 -0.99
C ILE A 117 19.32 17.39 -2.01
N ILE A 118 18.69 18.45 -2.46
CA ILE A 118 17.54 18.42 -3.37
C ILE A 118 18.02 18.74 -4.79
N THR A 119 17.70 17.86 -5.71
CA THR A 119 17.90 18.04 -7.16
C THR A 119 16.58 17.96 -7.88
N VAL A 120 16.41 18.84 -8.88
CA VAL A 120 15.22 18.87 -9.73
C VAL A 120 15.57 18.27 -11.09
N HIS A 121 14.79 17.28 -11.50
CA HIS A 121 14.94 16.62 -12.79
C HIS A 121 13.66 16.75 -13.60
N ILE A 122 13.79 17.29 -14.81
CA ILE A 122 12.68 17.44 -15.75
C ILE A 122 12.64 16.17 -16.62
N LEU A 123 11.50 15.50 -16.60
CA LEU A 123 11.27 14.33 -17.44
C LEU A 123 11.10 14.76 -18.90
N PRO A 124 11.71 14.08 -19.86
CA PRO A 124 11.45 14.36 -21.27
C PRO A 124 9.99 14.06 -21.61
N ALA A 125 9.41 14.81 -22.56
CA ALA A 125 8.07 14.56 -23.07
C ALA A 125 7.90 13.09 -23.48
N GLY A 126 6.77 12.50 -23.15
CA GLY A 126 6.51 11.07 -23.40
C GLY A 126 5.03 10.76 -23.60
N PRO A 127 4.70 9.56 -24.10
CA PRO A 127 3.32 9.19 -24.43
C PRO A 127 2.43 9.00 -23.19
N ILE A 128 3.02 8.82 -22.03
CA ILE A 128 2.32 8.65 -20.75
C ILE A 128 2.95 9.59 -19.71
N MET A 129 2.10 10.21 -18.89
CA MET A 129 2.51 11.01 -17.74
C MET A 129 1.96 10.34 -16.49
N THR A 130 2.80 9.53 -15.84
CA THR A 130 2.40 8.74 -14.67
C THR A 130 3.50 8.78 -13.61
N LYS A 131 3.10 8.70 -12.34
CA LYS A 131 4.03 8.61 -11.21
C LYS A 131 5.10 7.51 -11.42
N PRO A 132 4.75 6.25 -11.77
CA PRO A 132 5.74 5.20 -11.95
C PRO A 132 6.73 5.46 -13.11
N ARG A 133 6.32 6.17 -14.16
CA ARG A 133 7.26 6.63 -15.20
C ARG A 133 8.28 7.60 -14.62
N ALA A 134 7.82 8.55 -13.82
CA ALA A 134 8.68 9.53 -13.16
C ALA A 134 9.65 8.85 -12.18
N LEU A 135 9.16 7.89 -11.38
CA LEU A 135 9.99 7.09 -10.47
C LEU A 135 11.06 6.31 -11.23
N ASN A 136 10.71 5.64 -12.35
CA ASN A 136 11.67 4.90 -13.16
C ASN A 136 12.73 5.81 -13.80
N TYR A 137 12.34 7.00 -14.24
CA TYR A 137 13.30 7.97 -14.77
C TYR A 137 14.24 8.46 -13.67
N GLY A 138 13.70 8.80 -12.50
CA GLY A 138 14.47 9.20 -11.33
C GLY A 138 15.43 8.12 -10.84
N LEU A 139 15.07 6.85 -10.96
CA LEU A 139 15.91 5.72 -10.55
C LEU A 139 17.28 5.72 -11.25
N GLY A 140 17.34 6.22 -12.49
CA GLY A 140 18.60 6.35 -13.25
C GLY A 140 19.58 7.40 -12.70
N PHE A 141 19.12 8.30 -11.84
CA PHE A 141 19.94 9.35 -11.20
C PHE A 141 20.26 9.04 -9.74
N CYS A 142 19.64 8.01 -9.16
CA CYS A 142 19.86 7.63 -7.77
C CYS A 142 21.26 7.07 -7.56
N THR A 143 21.90 7.52 -6.49
CA THR A 143 23.21 7.04 -6.06
C THR A 143 23.18 6.27 -4.74
N GLY A 144 21.99 6.21 -4.10
CA GLY A 144 21.78 5.52 -2.83
C GLY A 144 21.61 4.02 -2.97
N ASP A 145 22.05 3.28 -1.96
CA ASP A 145 21.81 1.84 -1.82
C ASP A 145 20.36 1.52 -1.48
N ILE A 146 19.67 2.49 -0.89
CA ILE A 146 18.27 2.42 -0.50
C ILE A 146 17.51 3.53 -1.24
N ILE A 147 16.44 3.13 -1.89
CA ILE A 147 15.51 4.04 -2.57
C ILE A 147 14.27 4.20 -1.69
N ALA A 148 13.95 5.44 -1.35
CA ALA A 148 12.72 5.79 -0.66
C ALA A 148 11.75 6.52 -1.61
N VAL A 149 10.46 6.25 -1.49
CA VAL A 149 9.42 6.93 -2.26
C VAL A 149 8.50 7.67 -1.30
N TYR A 150 8.31 8.96 -1.56
CA TYR A 150 7.33 9.80 -0.87
C TYR A 150 6.44 10.53 -1.89
N ASP A 151 5.25 10.91 -1.44
CA ASP A 151 4.35 11.79 -2.17
C ASP A 151 4.48 13.25 -1.67
N ALA A 152 3.99 14.21 -2.44
CA ALA A 152 4.14 15.63 -2.12
C ALA A 152 3.46 16.05 -0.81
N GLU A 153 2.34 15.39 -0.47
CA GLU A 153 1.54 15.65 0.73
C GLU A 153 2.03 14.94 1.99
N ASP A 154 3.03 14.08 1.88
CA ASP A 154 3.49 13.23 2.97
C ASP A 154 4.08 13.99 4.15
N LYS A 155 3.77 13.49 5.35
CA LYS A 155 4.37 13.91 6.62
C LYS A 155 5.01 12.72 7.31
N PRO A 156 6.21 12.32 6.90
CA PRO A 156 6.91 11.19 7.51
C PRO A 156 7.40 11.55 8.92
N ASP A 157 7.50 10.53 9.79
CA ASP A 157 8.23 10.66 11.03
C ASP A 157 9.69 11.05 10.76
N ALA A 158 10.23 11.95 11.58
CA ALA A 158 11.54 12.56 11.31
C ALA A 158 12.72 11.56 11.32
N ASP A 159 12.62 10.46 12.06
CA ASP A 159 13.63 9.39 12.21
C ASP A 159 13.37 8.18 11.32
N GLN A 160 12.43 8.28 10.39
CA GLN A 160 11.99 7.17 9.56
C GLN A 160 13.12 6.58 8.68
N ILE A 161 14.00 7.44 8.15
CA ILE A 161 15.14 7.00 7.34
C ILE A 161 16.15 6.22 8.20
N ASP A 162 16.47 6.75 9.40
CA ASP A 162 17.37 6.06 10.32
C ASP A 162 16.86 4.66 10.67
N LEU A 163 15.56 4.54 10.94
CA LEU A 163 14.92 3.25 11.24
C LEU A 163 14.98 2.29 10.04
N ALA A 164 14.75 2.79 8.82
CA ALA A 164 14.84 1.97 7.61
C ALA A 164 16.26 1.46 7.35
N VAL A 165 17.25 2.34 7.46
CA VAL A 165 18.67 2.01 7.31
C VAL A 165 19.11 0.99 8.35
N ALA A 166 18.79 1.23 9.63
CA ALA A 166 19.11 0.31 10.73
C ALA A 166 18.48 -1.08 10.50
N ARG A 167 17.23 -1.12 10.01
CA ARG A 167 16.58 -2.41 9.70
C ARG A 167 17.27 -3.12 8.54
N PHE A 168 17.57 -2.44 7.44
CA PHE A 168 18.27 -3.03 6.29
C PHE A 168 19.68 -3.51 6.62
N ALA A 169 20.38 -2.84 7.54
CA ALA A 169 21.71 -3.26 7.99
C ALA A 169 21.69 -4.62 8.70
N THR A 170 20.58 -4.95 9.39
CA THR A 170 20.42 -6.21 10.14
C THR A 170 19.56 -7.24 9.42
N ALA A 171 18.82 -6.85 8.39
CA ALA A 171 17.93 -7.73 7.65
C ALA A 171 18.71 -8.61 6.65
N PRO A 172 18.27 -9.86 6.44
CA PRO A 172 18.74 -10.68 5.33
C PRO A 172 18.61 -9.94 3.98
N LYS A 173 19.44 -10.29 3.00
CA LYS A 173 19.41 -9.63 1.66
C LYS A 173 18.09 -9.84 0.93
N GLU A 174 17.40 -10.92 1.23
CA GLU A 174 16.07 -11.24 0.70
C GLU A 174 14.99 -10.27 1.16
N VAL A 175 15.18 -9.57 2.29
CA VAL A 175 14.33 -8.45 2.70
C VAL A 175 14.71 -7.25 1.82
N ALA A 176 13.96 -7.07 0.76
CA ALA A 176 14.20 -6.06 -0.27
C ALA A 176 13.37 -4.80 -0.11
N CYS A 177 12.29 -4.87 0.66
CA CYS A 177 11.35 -3.78 0.83
C CYS A 177 10.93 -3.63 2.30
N LEU A 178 10.88 -2.38 2.77
CA LEU A 178 10.26 -2.00 4.04
C LEU A 178 9.10 -1.06 3.72
N GLN A 179 7.89 -1.43 4.14
CA GLN A 179 6.68 -0.61 4.03
C GLN A 179 6.44 0.10 5.35
N GLY A 180 6.44 1.42 5.36
CA GLY A 180 6.02 2.21 6.50
C GLY A 180 4.50 2.18 6.72
N ILE A 181 4.08 2.62 7.88
CA ILE A 181 2.66 2.72 8.23
C ILE A 181 2.11 4.02 7.66
N LEU A 182 1.02 3.94 6.89
CA LEU A 182 0.29 5.12 6.46
C LEU A 182 -0.86 5.41 7.42
N ASP A 183 -1.07 6.68 7.73
CA ASP A 183 -2.15 7.15 8.61
C ASP A 183 -2.69 8.49 8.08
N ILE A 184 -3.82 8.96 8.60
CA ILE A 184 -4.53 10.13 8.09
C ILE A 184 -4.50 11.27 9.09
N TYR A 185 -3.99 12.46 8.69
CA TYR A 185 -3.91 13.61 9.58
C TYR A 185 -5.21 14.44 9.65
N ASN A 186 -6.03 14.44 8.60
CA ASN A 186 -7.29 15.19 8.55
C ASN A 186 -8.51 14.37 8.98
N SER A 187 -8.33 13.35 9.84
CA SER A 187 -9.38 12.41 10.30
C SER A 187 -10.62 13.07 10.90
N LYS A 188 -10.49 14.31 11.41
CA LYS A 188 -11.58 15.05 12.05
C LYS A 188 -12.40 15.91 11.09
N SER A 189 -12.05 16.00 9.81
CA SER A 189 -12.70 16.88 8.85
C SER A 189 -14.17 16.51 8.60
N ASN A 190 -14.48 15.21 8.45
CA ASN A 190 -15.86 14.72 8.31
C ASN A 190 -15.93 13.19 8.56
N TRP A 191 -17.15 12.61 8.36
CA TRP A 191 -17.36 11.17 8.56
C TRP A 191 -16.57 10.32 7.54
N LEU A 192 -16.41 10.80 6.29
CA LEU A 192 -15.70 10.07 5.23
C LEU A 192 -14.21 9.93 5.58
N THR A 193 -13.58 10.99 6.06
CA THR A 193 -12.17 10.95 6.49
C THR A 193 -11.98 10.06 7.71
N ARG A 194 -12.97 9.99 8.62
CA ARG A 194 -12.95 9.03 9.75
C ARG A 194 -12.99 7.59 9.28
N CYS A 195 -13.88 7.26 8.34
CA CYS A 195 -13.94 5.92 7.75
C CYS A 195 -12.61 5.56 7.08
N PHE A 196 -12.00 6.51 6.38
CA PHE A 196 -10.71 6.34 5.72
C PHE A 196 -9.60 6.07 6.74
N THR A 197 -9.59 6.81 7.85
CA THR A 197 -8.63 6.60 8.96
C THR A 197 -8.74 5.20 9.56
N ILE A 198 -9.98 4.72 9.80
CA ILE A 198 -10.21 3.36 10.32
C ILE A 198 -9.70 2.32 9.32
N GLU A 199 -10.02 2.49 8.04
CA GLU A 199 -9.57 1.58 6.99
C GLU A 199 -8.05 1.50 6.91
N TYR A 200 -7.35 2.64 6.92
CA TYR A 200 -5.89 2.69 6.91
C TYR A 200 -5.28 2.06 8.17
N ALA A 201 -5.86 2.35 9.32
CA ALA A 201 -5.41 1.74 10.57
C ALA A 201 -5.58 0.20 10.54
N VAL A 202 -6.71 -0.31 10.07
CA VAL A 202 -6.93 -1.74 9.90
C VAL A 202 -5.95 -2.33 8.89
N TRP A 203 -5.77 -1.67 7.74
CA TRP A 203 -4.91 -2.17 6.67
C TRP A 203 -3.43 -2.21 7.08
N PHE A 204 -2.85 -1.05 7.48
CA PHE A 204 -1.42 -0.93 7.75
C PHE A 204 -1.01 -1.44 9.13
N ARG A 205 -1.90 -1.40 10.13
CA ARG A 205 -1.54 -1.81 11.49
C ARG A 205 -2.00 -3.23 11.86
N LEU A 206 -2.93 -3.82 11.12
CA LEU A 206 -3.47 -5.13 11.43
C LEU A 206 -3.28 -6.13 10.27
N ILE A 207 -3.81 -5.81 9.08
CA ILE A 207 -3.88 -6.76 7.96
C ILE A 207 -2.50 -7.00 7.34
N LEU A 208 -1.81 -5.96 6.85
CA LEU A 208 -0.50 -6.13 6.20
C LEU A 208 0.52 -6.84 7.11
N PRO A 209 0.72 -6.42 8.39
CA PRO A 209 1.63 -7.15 9.28
C PRO A 209 1.24 -8.63 9.46
N GLY A 210 -0.05 -8.92 9.53
CA GLY A 210 -0.56 -10.27 9.64
C GLY A 210 -0.30 -11.11 8.39
N LEU A 211 -0.55 -10.55 7.21
CA LEU A 211 -0.26 -11.21 5.92
C LEU A 211 1.23 -11.54 5.76
N ILE A 212 2.11 -10.60 6.16
CA ILE A 212 3.55 -10.84 6.15
C ILE A 212 3.92 -12.00 7.06
N LYS A 213 3.39 -12.03 8.30
CA LYS A 213 3.63 -13.14 9.24
C LYS A 213 3.11 -14.47 8.73
N LEU A 214 2.00 -14.47 8.01
CA LEU A 214 1.48 -15.65 7.33
C LEU A 214 2.29 -16.02 6.08
N GLY A 215 3.31 -15.23 5.70
CA GLY A 215 4.19 -15.50 4.57
C GLY A 215 3.51 -15.28 3.21
N PHE A 216 2.50 -14.40 3.15
CA PHE A 216 1.86 -14.02 1.89
C PHE A 216 2.64 -12.91 1.17
N ALA A 217 2.48 -12.85 -0.15
CA ALA A 217 2.86 -11.68 -0.93
C ALA A 217 1.85 -10.56 -0.65
N ILE A 218 2.33 -9.36 -0.39
CA ILE A 218 1.49 -8.21 -0.07
C ILE A 218 1.53 -7.15 -1.16
N PRO A 219 0.41 -6.49 -1.46
CA PRO A 219 0.43 -5.24 -2.21
C PRO A 219 1.06 -4.15 -1.32
N LEU A 220 1.97 -3.36 -1.90
CA LEU A 220 2.56 -2.21 -1.20
C LEU A 220 1.59 -1.03 -1.20
N GLY A 221 1.79 -0.08 -0.29
CA GLY A 221 1.19 1.25 -0.35
C GLY A 221 2.00 2.17 -1.26
N GLY A 222 1.36 3.13 -1.89
CA GLY A 222 1.95 3.98 -2.94
C GLY A 222 3.07 4.92 -2.49
N THR A 223 3.30 5.04 -1.19
CA THR A 223 4.33 5.89 -0.59
C THR A 223 4.93 5.24 0.66
N THR A 224 5.94 5.90 1.23
CA THR A 224 6.64 5.42 2.46
C THR A 224 7.18 4.01 2.28
N VAL A 225 7.74 3.77 1.11
CA VAL A 225 8.34 2.50 0.72
C VAL A 225 9.85 2.69 0.60
N PHE A 226 10.59 1.84 1.30
CA PHE A 226 12.04 1.77 1.23
C PHE A 226 12.45 0.49 0.54
N LEU A 227 13.28 0.59 -0.48
CA LEU A 227 13.65 -0.53 -1.35
C LEU A 227 15.17 -0.63 -1.45
N ARG A 228 15.72 -1.84 -1.42
CA ARG A 228 17.11 -2.01 -1.85
C ARG A 228 17.22 -1.69 -3.33
N TYR A 229 18.13 -0.80 -3.71
CA TYR A 229 18.35 -0.42 -5.10
C TYR A 229 18.56 -1.66 -6.00
N SER A 230 19.42 -2.58 -5.57
CA SER A 230 19.72 -3.80 -6.33
C SER A 230 18.49 -4.66 -6.60
N ALA A 231 17.60 -4.83 -5.62
CA ALA A 231 16.38 -5.60 -5.79
C ALA A 231 15.38 -4.89 -6.69
N LEU A 232 15.31 -3.56 -6.60
CA LEU A 232 14.42 -2.76 -7.47
C LEU A 232 14.85 -2.84 -8.94
N ILE A 233 16.16 -2.83 -9.21
CA ILE A 233 16.70 -3.04 -10.55
C ILE A 233 16.41 -4.47 -11.03
N ASP A 234 16.62 -5.48 -10.17
CA ASP A 234 16.40 -6.89 -10.51
C ASP A 234 14.94 -7.18 -10.95
N VAL A 235 13.97 -6.52 -10.30
CA VAL A 235 12.55 -6.65 -10.69
C VAL A 235 12.13 -5.71 -11.83
N GLY A 236 13.02 -4.85 -12.33
CA GLY A 236 12.77 -3.95 -13.48
C GLY A 236 12.02 -2.66 -13.13
N GLY A 237 12.16 -2.14 -11.90
CA GLY A 237 11.52 -0.89 -11.48
C GLY A 237 10.00 -0.99 -11.35
N TRP A 238 9.27 0.09 -11.61
CA TRP A 238 7.80 0.16 -11.54
C TRP A 238 7.17 -0.06 -12.92
N ASP A 239 5.96 -0.65 -12.97
CA ASP A 239 5.18 -0.72 -14.21
C ASP A 239 4.57 0.66 -14.51
N ALA A 240 5.10 1.36 -15.52
CA ALA A 240 4.68 2.70 -15.90
C ALA A 240 3.22 2.79 -16.40
N HIS A 241 2.63 1.67 -16.78
CA HIS A 241 1.25 1.59 -17.29
C HIS A 241 0.23 1.17 -16.21
N ASN A 242 0.69 0.80 -15.02
CA ASN A 242 -0.19 0.41 -13.92
C ASN A 242 -0.46 1.62 -13.01
N VAL A 243 -1.72 1.79 -12.63
CA VAL A 243 -2.14 2.87 -11.72
C VAL A 243 -2.08 2.48 -10.24
N THR A 244 -1.70 1.24 -9.95
CA THR A 244 -1.30 0.72 -8.64
C THR A 244 0.01 -0.04 -8.82
N GLU A 245 0.99 0.68 -9.30
CA GLU A 245 2.35 0.20 -9.56
C GLU A 245 3.04 -0.35 -8.31
N ASP A 246 2.63 0.16 -7.16
CA ASP A 246 3.03 -0.24 -5.82
C ASP A 246 2.54 -1.66 -5.48
N ALA A 247 1.25 -1.91 -5.66
CA ALA A 247 0.68 -3.24 -5.46
C ALA A 247 1.30 -4.28 -6.40
N ASP A 248 1.52 -3.91 -7.66
CA ASP A 248 2.22 -4.74 -8.65
C ASP A 248 3.66 -5.02 -8.23
N LEU A 249 4.40 -3.99 -7.81
CA LEU A 249 5.78 -4.12 -7.36
C LEU A 249 5.91 -5.11 -6.19
N GLY A 250 5.00 -5.05 -5.20
CA GLY A 250 4.98 -5.98 -4.09
C GLY A 250 4.85 -7.44 -4.53
N ILE A 251 4.02 -7.70 -5.54
CA ILE A 251 3.88 -9.05 -6.11
C ILE A 251 5.12 -9.45 -6.93
N ARG A 252 5.70 -8.52 -7.72
CA ARG A 252 6.93 -8.81 -8.48
C ARG A 252 8.11 -9.11 -7.57
N LEU A 253 8.31 -8.37 -6.49
CA LEU A 253 9.31 -8.68 -5.47
C LEU A 253 9.12 -10.11 -4.93
N ALA A 254 7.89 -10.48 -4.56
CA ALA A 254 7.61 -11.82 -4.05
C ALA A 254 7.85 -12.93 -5.08
N ARG A 255 7.63 -12.66 -6.39
CA ARG A 255 7.91 -13.59 -7.50
C ARG A 255 9.41 -13.83 -7.70
N HIS A 256 10.25 -12.85 -7.41
CA HIS A 256 11.72 -12.93 -7.44
C HIS A 256 12.31 -13.49 -6.14
N GLY A 257 11.48 -13.93 -5.19
CA GLY A 257 11.94 -14.52 -3.93
C GLY A 257 12.22 -13.49 -2.83
N TYR A 258 12.00 -12.22 -3.09
CA TYR A 258 12.17 -11.17 -2.09
C TYR A 258 11.04 -11.12 -1.08
N HIS A 259 11.33 -10.49 0.06
CA HIS A 259 10.40 -10.31 1.16
C HIS A 259 10.18 -8.81 1.43
N THR A 260 8.96 -8.48 1.81
CA THR A 260 8.61 -7.16 2.35
C THR A 260 8.36 -7.28 3.84
N GLU A 261 8.85 -6.32 4.61
CA GLU A 261 8.55 -6.18 6.04
C GLU A 261 7.87 -4.84 6.32
N MET A 262 7.20 -4.75 7.48
CA MET A 262 6.68 -3.47 7.96
C MET A 262 7.74 -2.72 8.75
N LEU A 263 7.89 -1.45 8.43
CA LEU A 263 8.68 -0.50 9.23
C LEU A 263 7.79 0.13 10.29
N SER A 264 8.21 0.10 11.55
CA SER A 264 7.48 0.70 12.68
C SER A 264 7.66 2.24 12.74
N SER A 265 7.37 2.90 11.64
CA SER A 265 7.36 4.36 11.50
C SER A 265 6.17 4.78 10.66
N THR A 266 5.62 5.96 10.93
CA THR A 266 4.37 6.42 10.32
C THR A 266 4.61 7.61 9.40
N THR A 267 3.91 7.60 8.27
CA THR A 267 3.72 8.78 7.42
C THR A 267 2.25 9.15 7.42
N TYR A 268 1.96 10.42 7.60
CA TYR A 268 0.60 10.93 7.61
C TYR A 268 0.27 11.55 6.25
N GLU A 269 -0.87 11.15 5.69
CA GLU A 269 -1.41 11.59 4.41
C GLU A 269 -2.72 12.37 4.59
N GLU A 270 -3.21 12.98 3.52
CA GLU A 270 -4.51 13.61 3.46
C GLU A 270 -5.57 12.69 2.86
N ALA A 271 -6.62 12.41 3.63
CA ALA A 271 -7.77 11.70 3.08
C ALA A 271 -8.69 12.64 2.30
N ASN A 272 -9.22 12.15 1.19
CA ASN A 272 -10.29 12.85 0.48
C ASN A 272 -11.50 13.10 1.39
N ASN A 273 -11.87 14.37 1.55
CA ASN A 273 -13.02 14.81 2.36
C ASN A 273 -14.29 15.02 1.53
N ARG A 274 -14.26 14.77 0.21
CA ARG A 274 -15.37 14.89 -0.72
C ARG A 274 -15.66 13.57 -1.39
N ILE A 275 -16.95 13.26 -1.60
CA ILE A 275 -17.41 11.98 -2.13
C ILE A 275 -16.88 11.70 -3.55
N TRP A 276 -16.94 12.66 -4.47
CA TRP A 276 -16.53 12.44 -5.86
C TRP A 276 -15.03 12.18 -6.03
N PRO A 277 -14.11 12.95 -5.42
CA PRO A 277 -12.68 12.61 -5.40
C PRO A 277 -12.41 11.24 -4.78
N TRP A 278 -13.11 10.89 -3.70
CA TRP A 278 -13.00 9.57 -3.07
C TRP A 278 -13.43 8.43 -4.01
N ILE A 279 -14.59 8.55 -4.69
CA ILE A 279 -15.04 7.56 -5.69
C ILE A 279 -14.02 7.40 -6.82
N ARG A 280 -13.49 8.52 -7.34
CA ARG A 280 -12.47 8.49 -8.41
C ARG A 280 -11.20 7.78 -7.95
N GLN A 281 -10.75 8.03 -6.74
CA GLN A 281 -9.57 7.38 -6.15
C GLN A 281 -9.80 5.87 -6.02
N ARG A 282 -10.95 5.44 -5.48
CA ARG A 282 -11.32 4.02 -5.32
C ARG A 282 -11.46 3.32 -6.67
N SER A 283 -12.08 3.95 -7.64
CA SER A 283 -12.21 3.41 -8.99
C SER A 283 -10.84 3.22 -9.65
N ARG A 284 -9.92 4.15 -9.42
CA ARG A 284 -8.54 4.05 -9.90
C ARG A 284 -7.82 2.85 -9.26
N TRP A 285 -7.91 2.68 -7.94
CA TRP A 285 -7.31 1.54 -7.24
C TRP A 285 -7.88 0.21 -7.72
N LEU A 286 -9.20 0.12 -7.86
CA LEU A 286 -9.85 -1.09 -8.36
C LEU A 286 -9.38 -1.43 -9.78
N LYS A 287 -9.29 -0.43 -10.66
CA LYS A 287 -8.74 -0.59 -12.02
C LYS A 287 -7.29 -1.11 -11.96
N GLY A 288 -6.46 -0.56 -11.09
CA GLY A 288 -5.08 -1.01 -10.90
C GLY A 288 -5.00 -2.45 -10.43
N TYR A 289 -5.82 -2.86 -9.47
CA TYR A 289 -5.92 -4.25 -9.01
C TYR A 289 -6.34 -5.20 -10.15
N MET A 290 -7.27 -4.78 -11.02
CA MET A 290 -7.65 -5.56 -12.21
C MET A 290 -6.48 -5.73 -13.18
N ILE A 291 -5.72 -4.67 -13.42
CA ILE A 291 -4.54 -4.69 -14.30
C ILE A 291 -3.48 -5.63 -13.70
N THR A 292 -3.12 -5.43 -12.42
CA THR A 292 -2.15 -6.26 -11.70
C THR A 292 -2.56 -7.73 -11.74
N TYR A 293 -3.81 -8.06 -11.41
CA TYR A 293 -4.31 -9.43 -11.46
C TYR A 293 -4.17 -10.02 -12.86
N ARG A 294 -4.64 -9.30 -13.89
CA ARG A 294 -4.59 -9.76 -15.28
C ARG A 294 -3.16 -9.95 -15.78
N VAL A 295 -2.25 -9.05 -15.45
CA VAL A 295 -0.83 -9.14 -15.86
C VAL A 295 -0.18 -10.37 -15.25
N HIS A 296 -0.33 -10.58 -13.94
CA HIS A 296 0.26 -11.74 -13.27
C HIS A 296 -0.38 -13.07 -13.66
N MET A 297 -1.67 -13.08 -13.95
CA MET A 297 -2.41 -14.27 -14.36
C MET A 297 -2.26 -14.61 -15.88
N ARG A 298 -1.44 -13.89 -16.64
CA ARG A 298 -1.12 -14.28 -18.04
C ARG A 298 -0.47 -15.66 -18.12
N SER A 299 0.29 -16.05 -17.08
CA SER A 299 0.96 -17.35 -16.98
C SER A 299 0.77 -17.93 -15.57
N PRO A 300 -0.41 -18.48 -15.25
CA PRO A 300 -0.77 -18.87 -13.89
C PRO A 300 0.11 -20.00 -13.33
N ILE A 301 0.56 -20.94 -14.18
CA ILE A 301 1.46 -22.02 -13.77
C ILE A 301 2.85 -21.46 -13.41
N LEU A 302 3.36 -20.50 -14.17
CA LEU A 302 4.62 -19.83 -13.87
C LEU A 302 4.49 -19.01 -12.57
N LEU A 303 3.40 -18.27 -12.42
CA LEU A 303 3.11 -17.53 -11.18
C LEU A 303 3.09 -18.45 -9.96
N LEU A 304 2.40 -19.61 -10.08
CA LEU A 304 2.35 -20.61 -9.00
C LEU A 304 3.76 -21.16 -8.67
N ARG A 305 4.59 -21.43 -9.68
CA ARG A 305 5.97 -21.90 -9.46
C ARG A 305 6.84 -20.85 -8.78
N GLN A 306 6.71 -19.58 -9.16
CA GLN A 306 7.49 -18.47 -8.59
C GLN A 306 7.06 -18.11 -7.17
N LEU A 307 5.77 -18.02 -6.91
CA LEU A 307 5.22 -17.65 -5.59
C LEU A 307 5.17 -18.84 -4.62
N GLY A 308 5.07 -20.06 -5.13
CA GLY A 308 4.65 -21.20 -4.35
C GLY A 308 3.15 -21.16 -4.01
N TRP A 309 2.57 -22.29 -3.59
CA TRP A 309 1.13 -22.43 -3.41
C TRP A 309 0.52 -21.45 -2.38
N ARG A 310 1.23 -21.18 -1.27
CA ARG A 310 0.74 -20.31 -0.20
C ARG A 310 0.57 -18.86 -0.67
N LYS A 311 1.63 -18.28 -1.24
CA LYS A 311 1.59 -16.90 -1.76
C LYS A 311 0.64 -16.80 -2.96
N PHE A 312 0.54 -17.86 -3.79
CA PHE A 312 -0.39 -17.91 -4.91
C PHE A 312 -1.86 -17.87 -4.42
N VAL A 313 -2.22 -18.66 -3.41
CA VAL A 313 -3.56 -18.61 -2.81
C VAL A 313 -3.83 -17.25 -2.18
N GLY A 314 -2.87 -16.70 -1.43
CA GLY A 314 -2.98 -15.34 -0.89
C GLY A 314 -3.22 -14.29 -1.99
N PHE A 315 -2.50 -14.37 -3.11
CA PHE A 315 -2.71 -13.52 -4.28
C PHE A 315 -4.14 -13.64 -4.85
N GLN A 316 -4.67 -14.88 -4.98
CA GLN A 316 -6.07 -15.07 -5.42
C GLN A 316 -7.07 -14.43 -4.44
N ILE A 317 -6.87 -14.59 -3.14
CA ILE A 317 -7.79 -14.02 -2.15
C ILE A 317 -7.68 -12.48 -2.13
N ILE A 318 -6.47 -11.93 -2.13
CA ILE A 318 -6.28 -10.47 -2.06
C ILE A 318 -6.82 -9.78 -3.32
N PHE A 319 -6.55 -10.31 -4.51
CA PHE A 319 -6.95 -9.65 -5.75
C PHE A 319 -8.28 -10.18 -6.29
N LEU A 320 -8.40 -11.48 -6.57
CA LEU A 320 -9.60 -12.04 -7.21
C LEU A 320 -10.82 -11.97 -6.32
N ALA A 321 -10.71 -12.30 -5.02
CA ALA A 321 -11.85 -12.23 -4.14
C ALA A 321 -12.30 -10.77 -3.93
N SER A 322 -11.38 -9.82 -3.78
CA SER A 322 -11.72 -8.39 -3.67
C SER A 322 -12.41 -7.88 -4.94
N LEU A 323 -11.86 -8.17 -6.12
CA LEU A 323 -12.48 -7.81 -7.40
C LEU A 323 -13.86 -8.43 -7.56
N SER A 324 -14.01 -9.70 -7.19
CA SER A 324 -15.31 -10.41 -7.24
C SER A 324 -16.35 -9.74 -6.34
N GLN A 325 -15.98 -9.31 -5.13
CA GLN A 325 -16.88 -8.61 -4.22
C GLN A 325 -17.41 -7.31 -4.83
N PHE A 326 -16.56 -6.54 -5.50
CA PHE A 326 -16.99 -5.31 -6.18
C PHE A 326 -17.89 -5.59 -7.40
N ILE A 327 -17.51 -6.55 -8.25
CA ILE A 327 -18.28 -6.89 -9.45
C ILE A 327 -19.63 -7.49 -9.07
N LEU A 328 -19.67 -8.30 -8.01
CA LEU A 328 -20.88 -8.99 -7.55
C LEU A 328 -21.58 -8.24 -6.40
N ALA A 329 -21.17 -7.00 -6.11
CA ALA A 329 -21.82 -6.17 -5.10
C ALA A 329 -23.34 -6.07 -5.29
N PRO A 330 -23.91 -5.87 -6.51
CA PRO A 330 -25.35 -5.86 -6.69
C PRO A 330 -26.03 -7.16 -6.25
N VAL A 331 -25.39 -8.32 -6.48
CA VAL A 331 -25.90 -9.63 -6.04
C VAL A 331 -25.85 -9.74 -4.52
N LEU A 332 -24.74 -9.35 -3.90
CA LEU A 332 -24.59 -9.37 -2.44
C LEU A 332 -25.58 -8.40 -1.76
N TRP A 333 -25.77 -7.21 -2.32
CA TRP A 333 -26.70 -6.22 -1.80
C TRP A 333 -28.16 -6.65 -1.96
N SER A 334 -28.50 -7.44 -2.99
CA SER A 334 -29.87 -7.92 -3.17
C SER A 334 -30.34 -8.82 -2.02
N PHE A 335 -29.44 -9.44 -1.29
CA PHE A 335 -29.82 -10.28 -0.13
C PHE A 335 -30.40 -9.49 1.05
N TRP A 336 -30.15 -8.17 1.13
CA TRP A 336 -30.75 -7.33 2.16
C TRP A 336 -32.27 -7.23 2.11
N ILE A 337 -32.91 -7.60 0.98
CA ILE A 337 -34.38 -7.64 0.91
C ILE A 337 -34.97 -8.82 1.66
N ILE A 338 -34.22 -9.91 1.89
CA ILE A 338 -34.70 -11.14 2.53
C ILE A 338 -35.15 -10.91 3.99
N PRO A 339 -34.37 -10.20 4.86
CA PRO A 339 -34.82 -9.89 6.23
C PRO A 339 -36.11 -9.08 6.31
N PHE A 340 -36.46 -8.34 5.25
CA PHE A 340 -37.72 -7.60 5.16
C PHE A 340 -38.90 -8.45 4.65
N GLY A 341 -38.71 -9.77 4.47
CA GLY A 341 -39.73 -10.68 4.00
C GLY A 341 -40.04 -10.57 2.50
N LEU A 342 -39.19 -9.86 1.74
CA LEU A 342 -39.42 -9.72 0.30
C LEU A 342 -38.92 -10.95 -0.47
N PRO A 343 -39.59 -11.33 -1.57
CA PRO A 343 -39.20 -12.48 -2.37
C PRO A 343 -37.84 -12.26 -3.03
N HIS A 344 -36.97 -13.28 -2.93
CA HIS A 344 -35.68 -13.26 -3.59
C HIS A 344 -35.48 -14.51 -4.45
N PRO A 345 -34.92 -14.41 -5.67
CA PRO A 345 -34.79 -15.54 -6.61
C PRO A 345 -33.98 -16.73 -6.08
N ILE A 346 -33.18 -16.55 -5.05
CA ILE A 346 -32.39 -17.61 -4.44
C ILE A 346 -33.21 -18.51 -3.51
N LEU A 347 -34.25 -18.00 -2.86
CA LEU A 347 -34.98 -18.71 -1.83
C LEU A 347 -35.61 -20.02 -2.31
N PRO A 348 -36.23 -20.10 -3.50
CA PRO A 348 -36.75 -21.37 -4.01
C PRO A 348 -35.68 -22.43 -4.26
N LEU A 349 -34.40 -21.99 -4.44
CA LEU A 349 -33.28 -22.89 -4.69
C LEU A 349 -32.67 -23.45 -3.41
N LEU A 350 -32.88 -22.79 -2.27
CA LEU A 350 -32.32 -23.14 -0.97
C LEU A 350 -33.30 -23.91 -0.08
N GLY A 351 -34.56 -24.06 -0.51
CA GLY A 351 -35.60 -24.76 0.24
C GLY A 351 -36.13 -23.99 1.46
N PRO A 352 -36.91 -24.64 2.34
CA PRO A 352 -37.67 -23.97 3.41
C PRO A 352 -36.83 -23.13 4.39
N ASN A 353 -35.59 -23.51 4.64
CA ASN A 353 -34.71 -22.82 5.58
C ASN A 353 -33.76 -21.83 4.89
N GLY A 354 -33.92 -21.58 3.59
CA GLY A 354 -33.00 -20.78 2.79
C GLY A 354 -32.87 -19.34 3.29
N ALA A 355 -33.95 -18.70 3.71
CA ALA A 355 -33.92 -17.37 4.28
C ALA A 355 -33.07 -17.29 5.57
N GLN A 356 -33.28 -18.23 6.48
CA GLN A 356 -32.54 -18.30 7.74
C GLN A 356 -31.06 -18.57 7.49
N ALA A 357 -30.71 -19.44 6.55
CA ALA A 357 -29.32 -19.74 6.19
C ALA A 357 -28.60 -18.48 5.65
N ILE A 358 -29.23 -17.73 4.77
CA ILE A 358 -28.65 -16.47 4.24
C ILE A 358 -28.50 -15.42 5.34
N ILE A 359 -29.53 -15.20 6.15
CA ILE A 359 -29.47 -14.22 7.24
C ILE A 359 -28.32 -14.59 8.22
N SER A 360 -28.26 -15.86 8.63
CA SER A 360 -27.18 -16.34 9.52
C SER A 360 -25.80 -16.16 8.91
N PHE A 361 -25.64 -16.46 7.61
CA PHE A 361 -24.41 -16.25 6.89
C PHE A 361 -23.97 -14.77 6.93
N PHE A 362 -24.86 -13.85 6.56
CA PHE A 362 -24.54 -12.42 6.57
C PHE A 362 -24.28 -11.87 7.97
N LEU A 363 -25.00 -12.30 8.98
CA LEU A 363 -24.72 -11.90 10.37
C LEU A 363 -23.35 -12.39 10.84
N THR A 364 -22.96 -13.60 10.45
CA THR A 364 -21.63 -14.16 10.75
C THR A 364 -20.52 -13.33 10.08
N ILE A 365 -20.71 -12.99 8.79
CA ILE A 365 -19.75 -12.14 8.05
C ILE A 365 -19.66 -10.74 8.67
N LEU A 366 -20.80 -10.11 8.98
CA LEU A 366 -20.83 -8.80 9.61
C LEU A 366 -20.13 -8.83 11.00
N GLY A 367 -20.37 -9.87 11.79
CA GLY A 367 -19.67 -10.05 13.06
C GLY A 367 -18.16 -10.20 12.89
N ALA A 368 -17.71 -10.85 11.81
CA ALA A 368 -16.31 -11.01 11.48
C ALA A 368 -15.64 -9.71 11.02
N ASP A 369 -16.39 -8.80 10.38
CA ASP A 369 -15.88 -7.47 9.96
C ASP A 369 -15.78 -6.46 11.14
N ILE A 370 -16.46 -6.73 12.26
CA ILE A 370 -16.43 -5.89 13.47
C ILE A 370 -15.25 -6.25 14.40
N ILE A 371 -14.76 -7.48 14.34
CA ILE A 371 -13.62 -7.97 15.13
C ILE A 371 -12.28 -7.51 14.54
#